data_0f53b1da7fa2cd1ea437315ea1837d1c
#
_entry.id   0f53b1da7fa2cd1ea437315ea1837d1c
#
_cell.length_a   1.000
_cell.length_b   1.000
_cell.length_c   1.000
_cell.angle_alpha   90.00
_cell.angle_beta   90.00
_cell.angle_gamma   90.00
#
_symmetry.space_group_name_H-M   'P 1'
#
loop_
_entity.id
_entity.type
_entity.pdbx_description
1 polymer ?
#
loop_
_entity_poly.entity_id
_entity_poly.type
_entity_poly.pdbx_seq_one_letter_code
_entity_poly.pdbx_strand_id
1 'polypeptide(L)'
;MVIVFVPGFILLLAIFISPQYFLSINEKADANLLVVEGWLPPYAIEMTNNEFHKQPYDYIITTGLRLPESDYYTVGMNGYLIFYPHFKSNVNNYNKHHLIEVMAHSKMGGKYCAHFNLFINDSLVADFNADKKKGKYGIKWEGSLKDIDSIMVQFDNDMEDDWGDRDLYIKDIVIDNEIIIPYQFNSEYDIGLLDGKNRIINNFDSNAEKAKNELIASGLDSSYIIAVPGKRTRINRTLTSALAFREWLVTSGCVVKGINIVSLGIHSRRTLMTYRKVLGKSFDIGIISLPEY
;
A
#
# COMPACT_ATOMS: atom_id res chain seq x y z
N MET A 1 -12.44 -56.41 1.00
CA MET A 1 -11.24 -55.58 0.74
C MET A 1 -11.65 -54.15 0.39
N VAL A 2 -12.48 -53.50 1.21
CA VAL A 2 -12.99 -52.12 0.96
C VAL A 2 -12.69 -51.15 2.13
N ILE A 3 -12.16 -51.64 3.26
CA ILE A 3 -12.04 -50.83 4.49
C ILE A 3 -10.77 -49.97 4.54
N VAL A 4 -9.80 -50.14 3.62
CA VAL A 4 -8.51 -49.45 3.69
C VAL A 4 -8.52 -48.09 2.95
N PHE A 5 -9.48 -47.85 2.06
CA PHE A 5 -9.50 -46.59 1.25
C PHE A 5 -10.14 -45.40 1.95
N VAL A 6 -11.07 -45.62 2.89
CA VAL A 6 -11.78 -44.49 3.57
C VAL A 6 -10.89 -43.69 4.51
N PRO A 7 -10.06 -44.29 5.38
CA PRO A 7 -9.18 -43.52 6.25
C PRO A 7 -8.08 -42.78 5.49
N GLY A 8 -7.58 -43.35 4.39
CA GLY A 8 -6.59 -42.68 3.54
C GLY A 8 -7.16 -41.44 2.81
N PHE A 9 -8.40 -41.50 2.37
CA PHE A 9 -9.08 -40.39 1.72
C PHE A 9 -9.44 -39.28 2.73
N ILE A 10 -9.86 -39.64 3.94
CA ILE A 10 -10.12 -38.69 5.03
C ILE A 10 -8.82 -38.02 5.46
N LEU A 11 -7.70 -38.74 5.54
CA LEU A 11 -6.39 -38.18 5.86
C LEU A 11 -5.88 -37.20 4.75
N LEU A 12 -6.10 -37.58 3.49
CA LEU A 12 -5.81 -36.70 2.34
C LEU A 12 -6.68 -35.43 2.36
N LEU A 13 -7.97 -35.52 2.59
CA LEU A 13 -8.88 -34.39 2.75
C LEU A 13 -8.49 -33.53 3.95
N ALA A 14 -8.11 -34.13 5.08
CA ALA A 14 -7.59 -33.41 6.24
C ALA A 14 -6.28 -32.65 5.93
N ILE A 15 -5.40 -33.22 5.11
CA ILE A 15 -4.14 -32.54 4.66
C ILE A 15 -4.44 -31.36 3.74
N PHE A 16 -5.49 -31.40 2.91
CA PHE A 16 -5.88 -30.30 2.04
C PHE A 16 -6.68 -29.20 2.75
N ILE A 17 -7.49 -29.53 3.75
CA ILE A 17 -8.32 -28.58 4.51
C ILE A 17 -7.54 -27.96 5.70
N SER A 18 -6.60 -28.70 6.29
CA SER A 18 -5.91 -28.31 7.51
C SER A 18 -4.82 -27.23 7.39
N PRO A 19 -4.12 -27.01 6.24
CA PRO A 19 -3.06 -26.02 6.21
C PRO A 19 -3.54 -24.59 6.54
N GLN A 20 -4.71 -24.21 6.05
CA GLN A 20 -5.27 -22.89 6.29
C GLN A 20 -5.62 -22.71 7.79
N TYR A 21 -6.28 -23.67 8.40
CA TYR A 21 -6.57 -23.64 9.85
C TYR A 21 -5.33 -23.75 10.71
N PHE A 22 -4.32 -24.52 10.25
CA PHE A 22 -3.05 -24.63 10.96
C PHE A 22 -2.22 -23.37 10.87
N LEU A 23 -2.24 -22.67 9.74
CA LEU A 23 -1.40 -21.48 9.49
C LEU A 23 -2.07 -20.19 9.94
N SER A 24 -3.40 -20.10 9.84
CA SER A 24 -4.18 -18.94 10.28
C SER A 24 -4.54 -19.11 11.76
N ILE A 25 -3.78 -18.45 12.63
CA ILE A 25 -4.00 -18.48 14.08
C ILE A 25 -4.44 -17.11 14.58
N ASN A 26 -5.36 -17.11 15.55
CA ASN A 26 -5.84 -15.91 16.21
C ASN A 26 -5.74 -16.13 17.73
N GLU A 27 -4.74 -15.52 18.36
CA GLU A 27 -4.39 -15.70 19.78
C GLU A 27 -4.05 -14.33 20.35
N LYS A 28 -5.02 -13.65 20.94
CA LYS A 28 -4.82 -12.30 21.51
C LYS A 28 -4.19 -12.37 22.90
N ALA A 29 -3.24 -11.46 23.14
CA ALA A 29 -2.69 -11.16 24.46
C ALA A 29 -3.43 -10.00 25.11
N ASP A 30 -3.30 -9.87 26.44
CA ASP A 30 -3.66 -8.64 27.16
C ASP A 30 -2.55 -7.60 26.90
N ALA A 31 -2.79 -6.70 25.95
CA ALA A 31 -1.77 -5.87 25.34
C ALA A 31 -2.15 -4.39 25.31
N ASN A 32 -1.16 -3.54 25.47
CA ASN A 32 -1.29 -2.10 25.27
C ASN A 32 -0.64 -1.59 23.96
N LEU A 33 0.05 -2.47 23.22
CA LEU A 33 0.57 -2.14 21.91
C LEU A 33 -0.08 -3.00 20.82
N LEU A 34 -0.47 -2.36 19.72
CA LEU A 34 -0.94 -3.02 18.51
C LEU A 34 0.10 -2.83 17.40
N VAL A 35 0.70 -3.90 16.91
CA VAL A 35 1.67 -3.88 15.82
C VAL A 35 1.00 -4.28 14.52
N VAL A 36 1.20 -3.51 13.46
CA VAL A 36 0.58 -3.73 12.15
C VAL A 36 1.64 -3.96 11.09
N GLU A 37 1.53 -5.04 10.35
CA GLU A 37 2.41 -5.29 9.21
C GLU A 37 2.03 -4.36 8.04
N GLY A 38 2.93 -3.46 7.64
CA GLY A 38 2.66 -2.40 6.67
C GLY A 38 2.47 -2.85 5.22
N TRP A 39 2.61 -4.14 4.93
CA TRP A 39 2.29 -4.71 3.61
C TRP A 39 0.82 -5.09 3.47
N LEU A 40 0.05 -4.99 4.55
CA LEU A 40 -1.37 -5.33 4.54
C LEU A 40 -2.13 -4.48 3.51
N PRO A 41 -3.12 -5.08 2.83
CA PRO A 41 -3.98 -4.33 1.91
C PRO A 41 -4.87 -3.34 2.69
N PRO A 42 -5.39 -2.30 2.04
CA PRO A 42 -6.15 -1.23 2.71
C PRO A 42 -7.36 -1.72 3.49
N TYR A 43 -8.10 -2.70 3.00
CA TYR A 43 -9.23 -3.25 3.75
C TYR A 43 -8.79 -3.84 5.11
N ALA A 44 -7.62 -4.48 5.15
CA ALA A 44 -7.07 -5.04 6.39
C ALA A 44 -6.54 -3.94 7.32
N ILE A 45 -6.00 -2.86 6.78
CA ILE A 45 -5.63 -1.67 7.54
C ILE A 45 -6.88 -1.03 8.16
N GLU A 46 -7.97 -0.89 7.42
CA GLU A 46 -9.25 -0.39 7.94
C GLU A 46 -9.82 -1.31 9.04
N MET A 47 -9.76 -2.63 8.85
CA MET A 47 -10.13 -3.58 9.90
C MET A 47 -9.27 -3.44 11.15
N THR A 48 -8.01 -3.05 11.00
CA THR A 48 -7.10 -2.79 12.13
C THR A 48 -7.54 -1.58 12.94
N ASN A 49 -8.08 -0.54 12.31
CA ASN A 49 -8.67 0.59 13.02
C ASN A 49 -9.82 0.12 13.95
N ASN A 50 -10.68 -0.77 13.45
CA ASN A 50 -11.75 -1.37 14.27
C ASN A 50 -11.18 -2.22 15.42
N GLU A 51 -10.06 -2.94 15.20
CA GLU A 51 -9.41 -3.73 16.27
C GLU A 51 -8.78 -2.83 17.35
N PHE A 52 -8.24 -1.68 16.99
CA PHE A 52 -7.67 -0.72 17.92
C PHE A 52 -8.70 -0.23 18.96
N HIS A 53 -9.94 -0.05 18.56
CA HIS A 53 -11.00 0.41 19.45
C HIS A 53 -11.63 -0.69 20.32
N LYS A 54 -11.26 -1.97 20.14
CA LYS A 54 -11.82 -3.09 20.92
C LYS A 54 -11.19 -3.26 22.30
N GLN A 55 -9.99 -2.74 22.50
CA GLN A 55 -9.30 -2.74 23.80
C GLN A 55 -8.40 -1.50 23.93
N PRO A 56 -7.99 -1.13 25.15
CA PRO A 56 -7.25 0.09 25.42
C PRO A 56 -5.78 -0.05 24.99
N TYR A 57 -5.51 0.07 23.69
CA TYR A 57 -4.14 0.21 23.19
C TYR A 57 -3.65 1.65 23.39
N ASP A 58 -2.41 1.80 23.84
CA ASP A 58 -1.76 3.10 23.95
C ASP A 58 -1.30 3.60 22.58
N TYR A 59 -0.78 2.68 21.75
CA TYR A 59 -0.24 2.99 20.44
C TYR A 59 -0.50 1.87 19.42
N ILE A 60 -0.60 2.29 18.16
CA ILE A 60 -0.41 1.45 16.98
C ILE A 60 0.98 1.66 16.42
N ILE A 61 1.72 0.57 16.24
CA ILE A 61 3.05 0.58 15.64
C ILE A 61 2.96 -0.04 14.26
N THR A 62 3.06 0.77 13.22
CA THR A 62 3.12 0.24 11.86
C THR A 62 4.55 -0.17 11.53
N THR A 63 4.75 -1.39 11.04
CA THR A 63 6.06 -1.92 10.68
C THR A 63 6.10 -2.26 9.19
N GLY A 64 7.26 -2.10 8.57
CA GLY A 64 7.41 -2.43 7.15
C GLY A 64 8.75 -1.95 6.62
N LEU A 65 9.15 -2.49 5.50
CA LEU A 65 10.46 -2.21 4.94
C LEU A 65 10.50 -0.83 4.27
N ARG A 66 11.68 -0.23 4.27
CA ARG A 66 11.96 0.89 3.37
C ARG A 66 11.76 0.47 1.94
N LEU A 67 11.03 1.27 1.19
CA LEU A 67 10.80 1.08 -0.23
C LEU A 67 12.09 1.38 -1.02
N PRO A 68 12.24 0.83 -2.22
CA PRO A 68 13.25 1.35 -3.13
C PRO A 68 12.94 2.84 -3.37
N GLU A 69 13.98 3.64 -3.52
CA GLU A 69 13.84 4.95 -4.13
C GLU A 69 13.25 4.71 -5.53
N SER A 70 11.94 4.78 -5.61
CA SER A 70 11.25 4.67 -6.89
C SER A 70 10.98 6.09 -7.34
N ASP A 71 11.55 6.44 -8.48
CA ASP A 71 11.17 7.69 -9.16
C ASP A 71 9.71 7.64 -9.67
N TYR A 72 9.02 6.51 -9.53
CA TYR A 72 7.68 6.27 -10.08
C TYR A 72 6.73 5.72 -9.02
N TYR A 73 5.51 6.21 -9.01
CA TYR A 73 4.40 5.65 -8.27
C TYR A 73 3.78 4.50 -9.06
N THR A 74 3.49 3.38 -8.42
CA THR A 74 2.83 2.22 -9.04
C THR A 74 1.34 2.32 -8.82
N VAL A 75 0.58 2.37 -9.89
CA VAL A 75 -0.88 2.27 -9.90
C VAL A 75 -1.24 0.87 -10.40
N GLY A 76 -1.93 0.11 -9.56
CA GLY A 76 -2.47 -1.22 -9.87
C GLY A 76 -3.99 -1.25 -9.71
N MET A 77 -4.61 -2.41 -9.91
CA MET A 77 -6.02 -2.70 -9.59
C MET A 77 -7.03 -1.69 -10.15
N ASN A 78 -6.79 -1.15 -11.35
CA ASN A 78 -7.60 -0.09 -11.94
C ASN A 78 -7.72 1.19 -11.08
N GLY A 79 -6.67 1.51 -10.33
CA GLY A 79 -6.60 2.70 -9.52
C GLY A 79 -6.30 3.97 -10.30
N TYR A 80 -6.13 5.06 -9.60
CA TYR A 80 -5.78 6.34 -10.19
C TYR A 80 -4.82 7.14 -9.30
N LEU A 81 -4.25 8.18 -9.91
CA LEU A 81 -3.41 9.17 -9.26
C LEU A 81 -3.90 10.56 -9.68
N ILE A 82 -4.20 11.41 -8.69
CA ILE A 82 -4.65 12.79 -8.93
C ILE A 82 -3.55 13.74 -8.48
N PHE A 83 -3.19 14.66 -9.35
CA PHE A 83 -2.29 15.77 -9.08
C PHE A 83 -3.09 17.04 -8.89
N TYR A 84 -2.74 17.84 -7.87
CA TYR A 84 -3.28 19.18 -7.63
C TYR A 84 -2.22 20.23 -7.92
N PRO A 85 -2.16 20.77 -9.13
CA PRO A 85 -1.15 21.74 -9.50
C PRO A 85 -1.40 23.08 -8.79
N HIS A 86 -0.37 23.60 -8.13
CA HIS A 86 -0.40 24.94 -7.56
C HIS A 86 0.45 25.87 -8.41
N PHE A 87 -0.18 26.51 -9.39
CA PHE A 87 0.52 27.47 -10.23
C PHE A 87 0.76 28.77 -9.46
N LYS A 88 2.05 29.12 -9.26
CA LYS A 88 2.43 30.40 -8.65
C LYS A 88 1.89 31.55 -9.51
N SER A 89 1.55 32.67 -8.87
CA SER A 89 0.98 33.87 -9.52
C SER A 89 1.82 34.45 -10.68
N ASN A 90 3.07 34.02 -10.80
CA ASN A 90 4.04 34.53 -11.81
C ASN A 90 4.17 33.62 -13.05
N VAL A 91 3.38 32.54 -13.17
CA VAL A 91 3.36 31.78 -14.42
C VAL A 91 2.73 32.66 -15.48
N ASN A 92 3.51 33.00 -16.52
CA ASN A 92 3.08 33.88 -17.61
C ASN A 92 1.82 33.32 -18.29
N ASN A 93 0.69 33.93 -17.99
CA ASN A 93 -0.64 33.54 -18.44
C ASN A 93 -0.95 33.96 -19.89
N TYR A 94 0.06 34.39 -20.66
CA TYR A 94 -0.14 34.88 -22.02
C TYR A 94 -0.27 33.78 -23.06
N ASN A 95 0.24 32.57 -22.76
CA ASN A 95 0.06 31.42 -23.63
C ASN A 95 -1.30 30.77 -23.34
N LYS A 96 -2.13 30.62 -24.37
CA LYS A 96 -3.36 29.87 -24.31
C LYS A 96 -3.19 28.41 -24.75
N HIS A 97 -1.99 28.02 -25.15
CA HIS A 97 -1.67 26.67 -25.64
C HIS A 97 -0.53 26.10 -24.81
N HIS A 98 -0.79 25.00 -24.15
CA HIS A 98 0.17 24.31 -23.31
C HIS A 98 0.30 22.84 -23.76
N LEU A 99 1.48 22.27 -23.59
CA LEU A 99 1.72 20.85 -23.73
C LEU A 99 1.75 20.23 -22.32
N ILE A 100 0.75 19.41 -22.00
CA ILE A 100 0.66 18.70 -20.73
C ILE A 100 1.04 17.24 -20.98
N GLU A 101 2.08 16.74 -20.33
CA GLU A 101 2.64 15.41 -20.51
C GLU A 101 2.66 14.62 -19.22
N VAL A 102 2.21 13.36 -19.24
CA VAL A 102 2.37 12.38 -18.17
C VAL A 102 3.66 11.60 -18.40
N MET A 103 4.57 11.60 -17.46
CA MET A 103 5.74 10.72 -17.50
C MET A 103 5.38 9.36 -16.91
N ALA A 104 5.29 8.34 -17.78
CA ALA A 104 4.85 7.02 -17.36
C ALA A 104 5.57 5.89 -18.12
N HIS A 105 5.43 4.68 -17.60
CA HIS A 105 5.73 3.42 -18.27
C HIS A 105 4.88 2.29 -17.69
N SER A 106 4.91 1.13 -18.30
CA SER A 106 4.10 -0.02 -17.88
C SER A 106 4.93 -1.29 -17.72
N LYS A 107 4.44 -2.18 -16.88
CA LYS A 107 4.76 -3.59 -16.90
C LYS A 107 3.64 -4.33 -17.62
N MET A 108 3.98 -5.37 -18.38
CA MET A 108 2.97 -6.18 -19.08
C MET A 108 2.32 -7.19 -18.15
N GLY A 109 1.00 -7.33 -18.29
CA GLY A 109 0.25 -8.51 -17.92
C GLY A 109 -0.41 -9.07 -19.18
N GLY A 110 -0.26 -10.37 -19.43
CA GLY A 110 -0.66 -10.97 -20.70
C GLY A 110 0.09 -10.38 -21.90
N LYS A 111 -0.66 -9.98 -22.92
CA LYS A 111 -0.10 -9.48 -24.20
C LYS A 111 -0.02 -7.95 -24.26
N TYR A 112 -0.58 -7.24 -23.30
CA TYR A 112 -0.76 -5.80 -23.37
C TYR A 112 -0.05 -5.08 -22.22
N CYS A 113 0.32 -3.84 -22.47
CA CYS A 113 0.73 -2.89 -21.46
C CYS A 113 -0.48 -2.19 -20.83
N ALA A 114 -0.24 -1.36 -19.81
CA ALA A 114 -1.29 -0.57 -19.18
C ALA A 114 -1.89 0.43 -20.14
N HIS A 115 -3.22 0.51 -20.14
CA HIS A 115 -3.98 1.60 -20.72
C HIS A 115 -4.38 2.56 -19.60
N PHE A 116 -4.35 3.86 -19.88
CA PHE A 116 -4.76 4.86 -18.90
C PHE A 116 -5.47 6.05 -19.55
N ASN A 117 -6.39 6.60 -18.79
CA ASN A 117 -7.16 7.78 -19.12
C ASN A 117 -6.55 9.00 -18.43
N LEU A 118 -6.51 10.13 -19.15
CA LEU A 118 -6.10 11.42 -18.61
C LEU A 118 -7.31 12.32 -18.48
N PHE A 119 -7.55 12.81 -17.25
CA PHE A 119 -8.62 13.76 -16.97
C PHE A 119 -8.02 15.10 -16.51
N ILE A 120 -8.68 16.19 -16.89
CA ILE A 120 -8.43 17.52 -16.36
C ILE A 120 -9.76 18.06 -15.81
N ASN A 121 -9.81 18.44 -14.55
CA ASN A 121 -11.02 18.90 -13.86
C ASN A 121 -12.20 17.93 -14.08
N ASP A 122 -11.97 16.64 -13.81
CA ASP A 122 -12.94 15.54 -13.99
C ASP A 122 -13.40 15.28 -15.44
N SER A 123 -12.88 16.01 -16.42
CA SER A 123 -13.20 15.81 -17.83
C SER A 123 -12.14 14.93 -18.49
N LEU A 124 -12.56 13.84 -19.14
CA LEU A 124 -11.69 12.99 -19.95
C LEU A 124 -11.17 13.80 -21.14
N VAL A 125 -9.85 13.96 -21.24
CA VAL A 125 -9.20 14.74 -22.31
C VAL A 125 -8.39 13.88 -23.28
N ALA A 126 -7.94 12.71 -22.84
CA ALA A 126 -7.23 11.74 -23.68
C ALA A 126 -7.17 10.38 -23.03
N ASP A 127 -6.78 9.37 -23.83
CA ASP A 127 -6.40 8.03 -23.39
C ASP A 127 -5.09 7.60 -24.05
N PHE A 128 -4.34 6.69 -23.39
CA PHE A 128 -3.04 6.26 -23.85
C PHE A 128 -2.79 4.78 -23.53
N ASN A 129 -2.04 4.12 -24.40
CA ASN A 129 -1.40 2.85 -24.10
C ASN A 129 0.05 3.11 -23.72
N ALA A 130 0.40 2.83 -22.47
CA ALA A 130 1.78 2.98 -21.99
C ALA A 130 2.70 1.95 -22.64
N ASP A 131 3.98 2.27 -22.79
CA ASP A 131 5.02 1.32 -23.23
C ASP A 131 5.76 0.75 -22.01
N LYS A 132 6.50 -0.33 -22.21
CA LYS A 132 7.49 -0.84 -21.23
C LYS A 132 8.62 0.16 -20.96
N LYS A 133 8.93 0.98 -21.96
CA LYS A 133 9.94 2.03 -21.84
C LYS A 133 9.32 3.30 -21.23
N LYS A 134 10.11 3.96 -20.39
CA LYS A 134 9.77 5.27 -19.86
C LYS A 134 9.47 6.24 -21.01
N GLY A 135 8.32 6.85 -20.99
CA GLY A 135 7.83 7.74 -22.05
C GLY A 135 7.07 8.94 -21.51
N LYS A 136 6.77 9.87 -22.42
CA LYS A 136 5.92 11.01 -22.19
C LYS A 136 4.65 10.85 -23.04
N TYR A 137 3.49 11.02 -22.41
CA TYR A 137 2.18 10.90 -23.02
C TYR A 137 1.47 12.24 -22.88
N GLY A 138 1.30 12.95 -23.94
CA GLY A 138 0.96 14.36 -23.89
C GLY A 138 -0.23 14.78 -24.72
N ILE A 139 -0.87 15.85 -24.27
CA ILE A 139 -1.95 16.55 -24.96
C ILE A 139 -1.60 18.03 -25.15
N LYS A 140 -2.22 18.63 -26.14
CA LYS A 140 -2.27 20.08 -26.26
C LYS A 140 -3.49 20.60 -25.49
N TRP A 141 -3.24 21.42 -24.51
CA TRP A 141 -4.26 22.07 -23.70
C TRP A 141 -4.48 23.51 -24.18
N GLU A 142 -5.74 23.89 -24.38
CA GLU A 142 -6.12 25.26 -24.75
C GLU A 142 -6.84 25.91 -23.56
N GLY A 143 -6.23 26.89 -22.95
CA GLY A 143 -6.76 27.61 -21.79
C GLY A 143 -5.69 28.07 -20.83
N SER A 144 -6.11 28.70 -19.76
CA SER A 144 -5.20 29.14 -18.70
C SER A 144 -4.82 27.96 -17.80
N LEU A 145 -3.54 27.83 -17.44
CA LEU A 145 -3.12 26.83 -16.45
C LEU A 145 -3.79 27.06 -15.08
N LYS A 146 -4.22 28.28 -14.78
CA LYS A 146 -4.91 28.59 -13.51
C LYS A 146 -6.32 27.99 -13.43
N ASP A 147 -6.87 27.59 -14.57
CA ASP A 147 -8.18 26.93 -14.65
C ASP A 147 -8.07 25.41 -14.43
N ILE A 148 -6.86 24.88 -14.19
CA ILE A 148 -6.62 23.47 -13.91
C ILE A 148 -6.53 23.30 -12.39
N ASP A 149 -7.60 22.73 -11.82
CA ASP A 149 -7.67 22.39 -10.40
C ASP A 149 -7.05 21.00 -10.12
N SER A 150 -7.25 20.06 -11.05
CA SER A 150 -6.76 18.68 -10.91
C SER A 150 -6.38 18.06 -12.25
N ILE A 151 -5.40 17.15 -12.21
CA ILE A 151 -5.02 16.28 -13.33
C ILE A 151 -5.04 14.85 -12.80
N MET A 152 -5.93 14.00 -13.30
CA MET A 152 -6.06 12.61 -12.90
C MET A 152 -5.58 11.66 -14.00
N VAL A 153 -4.77 10.70 -13.59
CA VAL A 153 -4.34 9.57 -14.43
C VAL A 153 -4.97 8.31 -13.87
N GLN A 154 -5.90 7.72 -14.63
CA GLN A 154 -6.66 6.54 -14.23
C GLN A 154 -6.20 5.32 -15.04
N PHE A 155 -5.72 4.29 -14.36
CA PHE A 155 -5.44 2.98 -14.93
C PHE A 155 -6.74 2.17 -15.00
N ASP A 156 -7.08 1.54 -16.12
CA ASP A 156 -8.39 0.93 -16.33
C ASP A 156 -8.38 -0.48 -16.94
N ASN A 157 -7.21 -1.06 -17.20
CA ASN A 157 -7.10 -2.39 -17.81
C ASN A 157 -6.20 -3.34 -17.01
N ASP A 158 -6.34 -3.32 -15.70
CA ASP A 158 -5.62 -4.21 -14.80
C ASP A 158 -5.81 -5.68 -15.14
N MET A 159 -4.74 -6.46 -15.02
CA MET A 159 -4.74 -7.89 -15.29
C MET A 159 -3.53 -8.56 -14.64
N GLU A 160 -3.79 -9.61 -13.88
CA GLU A 160 -2.78 -10.50 -13.35
C GLU A 160 -2.97 -11.90 -13.95
N ASP A 161 -1.91 -12.51 -14.48
CA ASP A 161 -1.89 -13.86 -15.00
C ASP A 161 -0.55 -14.57 -14.71
N ASP A 162 -0.40 -15.82 -15.17
CA ASP A 162 0.84 -16.60 -15.00
C ASP A 162 2.08 -15.93 -15.64
N TRP A 163 1.90 -14.96 -16.53
CA TRP A 163 2.95 -14.27 -17.28
C TRP A 163 3.34 -12.94 -16.64
N GLY A 164 2.53 -12.40 -15.76
CA GLY A 164 2.83 -11.17 -15.03
C GLY A 164 1.60 -10.41 -14.58
N ASP A 165 1.89 -9.41 -13.81
CA ASP A 165 0.97 -8.43 -13.24
C ASP A 165 1.14 -7.12 -14.01
N ARG A 166 0.04 -6.59 -14.54
CA ARG A 166 0.03 -5.36 -15.33
C ARG A 166 -0.09 -4.17 -14.39
N ASP A 167 0.94 -3.37 -14.34
CA ASP A 167 0.99 -2.15 -13.54
C ASP A 167 1.25 -0.94 -14.44
N LEU A 168 0.72 0.22 -14.02
CA LEU A 168 1.09 1.53 -14.55
C LEU A 168 2.02 2.24 -13.56
N TYR A 169 3.14 2.75 -14.06
CA TYR A 169 4.12 3.51 -13.29
C TYR A 169 4.09 4.96 -13.72
N ILE A 170 3.75 5.88 -12.82
CA ILE A 170 3.62 7.31 -13.07
C ILE A 170 4.69 8.06 -12.28
N LYS A 171 5.34 9.05 -12.89
CA LYS A 171 6.32 9.87 -12.21
C LYS A 171 5.81 11.29 -11.97
N ASP A 172 5.72 12.05 -13.04
CA ASP A 172 5.48 13.49 -12.99
C ASP A 172 4.48 13.88 -14.06
N ILE A 173 3.79 14.98 -13.84
CA ILE A 173 3.18 15.77 -14.90
C ILE A 173 4.19 16.85 -15.30
N VAL A 174 4.46 16.98 -16.59
CA VAL A 174 5.36 17.97 -17.16
C VAL A 174 4.54 18.91 -18.06
N ILE A 175 4.64 20.21 -17.84
CA ILE A 175 3.94 21.23 -18.64
C ILE A 175 4.97 22.10 -19.35
N ASP A 176 4.86 22.20 -20.66
CA ASP A 176 5.74 22.99 -21.54
C ASP A 176 7.24 22.68 -21.40
N ASN A 177 7.60 21.50 -20.92
CA ASN A 177 8.95 21.08 -20.53
C ASN A 177 9.63 21.93 -19.41
N GLU A 178 8.88 22.83 -18.76
CA GLU A 178 9.41 23.75 -17.76
C GLU A 178 8.83 23.50 -16.36
N ILE A 179 7.51 23.23 -16.28
CA ILE A 179 6.83 23.01 -15.01
C ILE A 179 6.76 21.50 -14.76
N ILE A 180 7.31 21.07 -13.64
CA ILE A 180 7.26 19.67 -13.20
C ILE A 180 6.40 19.58 -11.95
N ILE A 181 5.36 18.74 -11.98
CA ILE A 181 4.48 18.44 -10.85
C ILE A 181 4.72 16.99 -10.46
N PRO A 182 5.57 16.73 -9.46
CA PRO A 182 5.90 15.38 -9.03
C PRO A 182 4.76 14.79 -8.21
N TYR A 183 4.55 13.48 -8.34
CA TYR A 183 3.49 12.78 -7.61
C TYR A 183 3.63 12.87 -6.09
N GLN A 184 4.83 13.15 -5.58
CA GLN A 184 5.09 13.28 -4.15
C GLN A 184 4.50 14.55 -3.52
N PHE A 185 3.99 15.49 -4.33
CA PHE A 185 3.47 16.77 -3.85
C PHE A 185 1.96 16.87 -4.04
N ASN A 186 1.21 16.90 -2.94
CA ASN A 186 -0.25 17.14 -2.92
C ASN A 186 -1.02 16.25 -3.91
N SER A 187 -0.61 14.99 -4.09
CA SER A 187 -1.33 14.05 -4.93
C SER A 187 -2.21 13.14 -4.09
N GLU A 188 -3.35 12.78 -4.62
CA GLU A 188 -4.24 11.77 -4.05
C GLU A 188 -4.19 10.51 -4.91
N TYR A 189 -4.47 9.36 -4.32
CA TYR A 189 -4.54 8.10 -5.05
C TYR A 189 -5.69 7.23 -4.56
N ASP A 190 -6.20 6.41 -5.45
CA ASP A 190 -6.98 5.23 -5.16
C ASP A 190 -6.22 4.01 -5.66
N ILE A 191 -6.18 2.97 -4.87
CA ILE A 191 -5.50 1.72 -5.22
C ILE A 191 -6.36 0.77 -6.05
N GLY A 192 -7.55 1.24 -6.50
CA GLY A 192 -8.44 0.49 -7.36
C GLY A 192 -9.35 -0.53 -6.67
N LEU A 193 -9.35 -0.60 -5.35
CA LEU A 193 -10.33 -1.42 -4.62
C LEU A 193 -11.72 -0.78 -4.59
N LEU A 194 -11.94 0.30 -5.32
CA LEU A 194 -13.20 1.02 -5.50
C LEU A 194 -13.93 1.31 -4.17
N ASP A 195 -13.17 1.55 -3.10
CA ASP A 195 -13.75 1.92 -1.81
C ASP A 195 -14.18 3.40 -1.76
N GLY A 196 -13.93 4.14 -2.84
CA GLY A 196 -14.28 5.55 -3.00
C GLY A 196 -13.53 6.50 -2.05
N LYS A 197 -12.46 6.03 -1.41
CA LYS A 197 -11.67 6.82 -0.47
C LYS A 197 -10.39 7.30 -1.12
N ASN A 198 -10.31 8.60 -1.38
CA ASN A 198 -9.06 9.22 -1.79
C ASN A 198 -8.05 9.22 -0.65
N ARG A 199 -6.80 8.90 -0.97
CA ARG A 199 -5.69 8.87 -0.03
C ARG A 199 -4.61 9.83 -0.48
N ILE A 200 -4.08 10.61 0.46
CA ILE A 200 -3.03 11.58 0.16
C ILE A 200 -1.68 10.85 0.10
N ILE A 201 -0.94 11.04 -0.99
CA ILE A 201 0.46 10.63 -1.04
C ILE A 201 1.28 11.64 -0.25
N ASN A 202 1.62 11.24 0.96
CA ASN A 202 2.62 11.93 1.75
C ASN A 202 3.89 11.10 1.68
N ASN A 203 4.85 11.46 0.86
CA ASN A 203 6.24 10.95 0.83
C ASN A 203 6.54 9.79 1.80
N PHE A 204 5.95 8.63 1.59
CA PHE A 204 6.27 7.49 2.45
C PHE A 204 7.47 6.71 1.89
N ASP A 205 8.55 6.71 2.64
CA ASP A 205 9.77 5.98 2.30
C ASP A 205 9.68 4.48 2.61
N SER A 206 8.59 4.05 3.23
CA SER A 206 8.46 2.69 3.73
C SER A 206 7.02 2.21 3.76
N ASN A 207 6.84 0.89 3.73
CA ASN A 207 5.53 0.28 3.98
C ASN A 207 4.99 0.63 5.39
N ALA A 208 5.86 0.90 6.36
CA ALA A 208 5.44 1.34 7.68
C ALA A 208 4.73 2.71 7.61
N GLU A 209 5.30 3.67 6.89
CA GLU A 209 4.69 4.99 6.70
C GLU A 209 3.44 4.93 5.83
N LYS A 210 3.44 4.09 4.79
CA LYS A 210 2.24 3.82 3.99
C LYS A 210 1.08 3.38 4.88
N ALA A 211 1.29 2.35 5.71
CA ALA A 211 0.25 1.86 6.62
C ALA A 211 -0.18 2.89 7.66
N LYS A 212 0.74 3.73 8.15
CA LYS A 212 0.39 4.88 9.01
C LYS A 212 -0.58 5.82 8.29
N ASN A 213 -0.29 6.20 7.05
CA ASN A 213 -1.14 7.10 6.27
C ASN A 213 -2.52 6.48 6.00
N GLU A 214 -2.58 5.19 5.70
CA GLU A 214 -3.84 4.45 5.52
C GLU A 214 -4.69 4.44 6.80
N LEU A 215 -4.07 4.24 7.97
CA LEU A 215 -4.77 4.31 9.27
C LEU A 215 -5.30 5.71 9.54
N ILE A 216 -4.53 6.76 9.22
CA ILE A 216 -4.99 8.16 9.35
C ILE A 216 -6.17 8.40 8.40
N ALA A 217 -6.08 7.95 7.16
CA ALA A 217 -7.17 8.06 6.17
C ALA A 217 -8.44 7.31 6.61
N SER A 218 -8.29 6.21 7.37
CA SER A 218 -9.43 5.48 7.97
C SER A 218 -10.02 6.16 9.22
N GLY A 219 -9.52 7.33 9.60
CA GLY A 219 -10.04 8.17 10.69
C GLY A 219 -9.36 8.00 12.04
N LEU A 220 -8.23 7.29 12.11
CA LEU A 220 -7.47 7.17 13.36
C LEU A 220 -6.61 8.41 13.59
N ASP A 221 -6.58 8.93 14.82
CA ASP A 221 -5.73 10.07 15.17
C ASP A 221 -4.24 9.70 15.05
N SER A 222 -3.50 10.54 14.35
CA SER A 222 -2.07 10.37 14.07
C SER A 222 -1.19 10.29 15.34
N SER A 223 -1.67 10.83 16.47
CA SER A 223 -0.97 10.79 17.75
C SER A 223 -0.83 9.39 18.33
N TYR A 224 -1.72 8.46 17.95
CA TYR A 224 -1.64 7.06 18.35
C TYR A 224 -0.75 6.21 17.45
N ILE A 225 -0.29 6.73 16.29
CA ILE A 225 0.33 5.92 15.26
C ILE A 225 1.82 6.23 15.12
N ILE A 226 2.66 5.23 15.32
CA ILE A 226 4.11 5.35 15.19
C ILE A 226 4.59 4.43 14.06
N ALA A 227 5.22 5.00 13.03
CA ALA A 227 5.82 4.23 11.97
C ALA A 227 7.25 3.80 12.36
N VAL A 228 7.53 2.49 12.24
CA VAL A 228 8.82 1.89 12.55
C VAL A 228 9.34 1.17 11.30
N PRO A 229 10.03 1.87 10.40
CA PRO A 229 10.53 1.30 9.16
C PRO A 229 11.72 0.37 9.39
N GLY A 230 11.64 -0.84 8.83
CA GLY A 230 12.76 -1.77 8.75
C GLY A 230 13.68 -1.46 7.57
N LYS A 231 14.92 -1.97 7.62
CA LYS A 231 15.88 -1.84 6.52
C LYS A 231 15.35 -2.52 5.26
N ARG A 232 15.67 -1.97 4.09
CA ARG A 232 15.32 -2.57 2.81
C ARG A 232 15.95 -3.96 2.67
N THR A 233 15.16 -4.97 2.34
CA THR A 233 15.62 -6.32 2.01
C THR A 233 14.65 -7.02 1.05
N ARG A 234 15.16 -7.95 0.25
CA ARG A 234 14.34 -8.79 -0.63
C ARG A 234 13.86 -10.08 0.05
N ILE A 235 14.55 -10.51 1.11
CA ILE A 235 14.28 -11.76 1.83
C ILE A 235 14.06 -11.48 3.31
N ASN A 236 13.38 -12.41 4.02
CA ASN A 236 13.14 -12.31 5.46
C ASN A 236 12.48 -10.99 5.92
N ARG A 237 11.54 -10.47 5.12
CA ARG A 237 10.88 -9.18 5.35
C ARG A 237 10.27 -9.06 6.74
N THR A 238 9.48 -10.06 7.17
CA THR A 238 8.87 -10.10 8.52
C THR A 238 9.93 -10.07 9.63
N LEU A 239 11.05 -10.80 9.47
CA LEU A 239 12.14 -10.77 10.43
C LEU A 239 12.77 -9.37 10.56
N THR A 240 12.99 -8.71 9.43
CA THR A 240 13.56 -7.36 9.41
C THR A 240 12.62 -6.35 10.08
N SER A 241 11.32 -6.45 9.85
CA SER A 241 10.30 -5.62 10.53
C SER A 241 10.29 -5.88 12.04
N ALA A 242 10.34 -7.15 12.46
CA ALA A 242 10.38 -7.50 13.87
C ALA A 242 11.66 -7.01 14.58
N LEU A 243 12.82 -7.04 13.90
CA LEU A 243 14.07 -6.49 14.42
C LEU A 243 14.01 -4.97 14.58
N ALA A 244 13.47 -4.25 13.61
CA ALA A 244 13.26 -2.81 13.71
C ALA A 244 12.30 -2.45 14.87
N PHE A 245 11.22 -3.21 15.02
CA PHE A 245 10.31 -3.03 16.15
C PHE A 245 10.99 -3.27 17.51
N ARG A 246 11.84 -4.32 17.63
CA ARG A 246 12.61 -4.56 18.84
C ARG A 246 13.56 -3.40 19.16
N GLU A 247 14.24 -2.85 18.17
CA GLU A 247 15.12 -1.69 18.33
C GLU A 247 14.33 -0.47 18.83
N TRP A 248 13.17 -0.22 18.24
CA TRP A 248 12.26 0.83 18.69
C TRP A 248 11.80 0.62 20.14
N LEU A 249 11.42 -0.60 20.55
CA LEU A 249 11.02 -0.91 21.93
C LEU A 249 12.11 -0.56 22.93
N VAL A 250 13.37 -0.86 22.61
CA VAL A 250 14.50 -0.59 23.50
C VAL A 250 14.78 0.91 23.61
N THR A 251 14.55 1.67 22.55
CA THR A 251 14.91 3.11 22.48
C THR A 251 13.77 4.04 22.85
N SER A 252 12.53 3.60 22.73
CA SER A 252 11.34 4.45 22.94
C SER A 252 11.04 4.75 24.41
N GLY A 253 11.54 3.93 25.34
CA GLY A 253 11.14 4.01 26.77
C GLY A 253 9.68 3.65 27.03
N CYS A 254 8.97 3.07 26.05
CA CYS A 254 7.57 2.69 26.19
C CYS A 254 7.40 1.57 27.21
N VAL A 255 6.42 1.73 28.10
CA VAL A 255 6.05 0.68 29.06
C VAL A 255 5.15 -0.32 28.36
N VAL A 256 5.61 -1.56 28.20
CA VAL A 256 4.91 -2.61 27.45
C VAL A 256 4.29 -3.60 28.42
N LYS A 257 2.95 -3.72 28.40
CA LYS A 257 2.19 -4.74 29.11
C LYS A 257 2.10 -6.03 28.27
N GLY A 258 1.84 -5.88 26.99
CA GLY A 258 1.77 -6.93 26.00
C GLY A 258 1.67 -6.33 24.60
N ILE A 259 1.77 -7.19 23.59
CA ILE A 259 1.84 -6.82 22.18
C ILE A 259 0.89 -7.72 21.40
N ASN A 260 -0.07 -7.12 20.68
CA ASN A 260 -0.82 -7.84 19.68
C ASN A 260 -0.34 -7.44 18.27
N ILE A 261 -0.18 -8.41 17.40
CA ILE A 261 0.29 -8.20 16.04
C ILE A 261 -0.87 -8.47 15.09
N VAL A 262 -1.10 -7.59 14.12
CA VAL A 262 -2.10 -7.78 13.07
C VAL A 262 -1.41 -8.31 11.82
N SER A 263 -1.91 -9.41 11.29
CA SER A 263 -1.45 -10.05 10.06
C SER A 263 -2.63 -10.67 9.30
N LEU A 264 -2.40 -11.18 8.09
CA LEU A 264 -3.42 -11.81 7.26
C LEU A 264 -3.34 -13.33 7.29
N GLY A 265 -4.49 -13.97 7.40
CA GLY A 265 -4.75 -15.37 7.13
C GLY A 265 -3.58 -16.30 7.47
N ILE A 266 -3.10 -17.03 6.49
CA ILE A 266 -2.01 -18.02 6.64
C ILE A 266 -0.66 -17.43 7.07
N HIS A 267 -0.46 -16.12 6.94
CA HIS A 267 0.75 -15.44 7.36
C HIS A 267 0.87 -15.28 8.88
N SER A 268 -0.26 -15.31 9.60
CA SER A 268 -0.32 -14.99 11.03
C SER A 268 0.58 -15.88 11.90
N ARG A 269 0.59 -17.20 11.68
CA ARG A 269 1.47 -18.11 12.43
C ARG A 269 2.96 -17.79 12.24
N ARG A 270 3.39 -17.57 10.99
CA ARG A 270 4.78 -17.22 10.69
C ARG A 270 5.17 -15.91 11.34
N THR A 271 4.29 -14.92 11.27
CA THR A 271 4.50 -13.61 11.88
C THR A 271 4.64 -13.73 13.39
N LEU A 272 3.70 -14.40 14.08
CA LEU A 272 3.76 -14.62 15.52
C LEU A 272 5.06 -15.31 15.94
N MET A 273 5.44 -16.41 15.29
CA MET A 273 6.66 -17.13 15.60
C MET A 273 7.92 -16.27 15.41
N THR A 274 7.94 -15.44 14.36
CA THR A 274 9.06 -14.54 14.09
C THR A 274 9.19 -13.48 15.17
N TYR A 275 8.11 -12.83 15.55
CA TYR A 275 8.12 -11.82 16.60
C TYR A 275 8.45 -12.42 17.97
N ARG A 276 7.86 -13.57 18.34
CA ARG A 276 8.21 -14.29 19.59
C ARG A 276 9.70 -14.66 19.64
N LYS A 277 10.29 -15.06 18.51
CA LYS A 277 11.73 -15.38 18.43
C LYS A 277 12.61 -14.13 18.59
N VAL A 278 12.21 -13.01 18.00
CA VAL A 278 12.97 -11.74 18.02
C VAL A 278 12.89 -11.03 19.36
N LEU A 279 11.68 -10.99 19.96
CA LEU A 279 11.41 -10.26 21.20
C LEU A 279 11.71 -11.10 22.46
N GLY A 280 11.81 -12.42 22.31
CA GLY A 280 12.07 -13.33 23.42
C GLY A 280 10.83 -13.56 24.31
N LYS A 281 11.07 -14.03 25.53
CA LYS A 281 10.01 -14.40 26.48
C LYS A 281 9.60 -13.26 27.44
N SER A 282 10.18 -12.09 27.26
CA SER A 282 9.95 -10.95 28.16
C SER A 282 8.61 -10.25 27.94
N PHE A 283 7.93 -10.56 26.84
CA PHE A 283 6.66 -9.93 26.48
C PHE A 283 5.60 -11.00 26.22
N ASP A 284 4.36 -10.71 26.62
CA ASP A 284 3.21 -11.45 26.18
C ASP A 284 2.84 -10.99 24.74
N ILE A 285 2.90 -11.94 23.77
CA ILE A 285 2.76 -11.62 22.35
C ILE A 285 1.62 -12.43 21.75
N GLY A 286 0.58 -11.72 21.35
CA GLY A 286 -0.57 -12.24 20.63
C GLY A 286 -0.54 -11.94 19.13
N ILE A 287 -1.44 -12.57 18.40
CA ILE A 287 -1.66 -12.36 16.98
C ILE A 287 -3.14 -12.23 16.66
N ILE A 288 -3.46 -11.27 15.82
CA ILE A 288 -4.80 -11.06 15.25
C ILE A 288 -4.71 -11.39 13.77
N SER A 289 -5.34 -12.49 13.38
CA SER A 289 -5.40 -12.91 11.99
C SER A 289 -6.64 -12.31 11.35
N LEU A 290 -6.45 -11.36 10.45
CA LEU A 290 -7.53 -10.82 9.63
C LEU A 290 -7.85 -11.76 8.47
N PRO A 291 -9.11 -11.79 7.98
CA PRO A 291 -9.48 -12.60 6.84
C PRO A 291 -8.77 -12.12 5.57
N GLU A 292 -8.49 -13.06 4.70
CA GLU A 292 -7.92 -12.82 3.36
C GLU A 292 -9.08 -12.94 2.35
N TYR A 293 -9.29 -11.89 1.56
CA TYR A 293 -10.36 -11.80 0.55
C TYR A 293 -9.77 -11.80 -0.85
#